data_56e071adad34af00a6ec919548c8742e
#
_entry.id   56e071adad34af00a6ec919548c8742e
#
_cell.length_a   1.000
_cell.length_b   1.000
_cell.length_c   1.000
_cell.angle_alpha   90.00
_cell.angle_beta   90.00
_cell.angle_gamma   90.00
#
_symmetry.space_group_name_H-M   'P 1'
#
loop_
_entity.id
_entity.type
_entity.pdbx_description
1 polymer ?
#
loop_
_entity_poly.entity_id
_entity_poly.type
_entity_poly.pdbx_seq_one_letter_code
_entity_poly.pdbx_strand_id
1 'polypeptide(L)'
;YYSGKNGSARKFAEEMTARGVVQDIRAEAGNLRYEYFFPINDTETVFLIDSWEDQGAIDRHHASPMMTKIAELREKYDLHMKVERYVSDDTAPITDQEFIRN
;
A
#
# COMPACT_ATOMS: atom_id res chain seq x y z
N TYR A 1 -6.58 3.24 0.69
CA TYR A 1 -7.22 2.99 1.97
C TYR A 1 -8.06 1.72 1.92
N TYR A 2 -7.88 0.86 2.89
CA TYR A 2 -8.71 -0.31 3.11
C TYR A 2 -9.52 -0.10 4.38
N SER A 3 -10.83 -0.27 4.29
CA SER A 3 -11.72 -0.08 5.43
C SER A 3 -12.58 -1.33 5.65
N GLY A 4 -12.79 -1.66 6.90
CA GLY A 4 -13.59 -2.81 7.30
C GLY A 4 -14.30 -2.58 8.63
N LYS A 5 -14.64 -3.66 9.31
CA LYS A 5 -15.31 -3.63 10.62
C LYS A 5 -14.60 -4.55 11.60
N ASN A 6 -14.68 -4.21 12.87
CA ASN A 6 -14.16 -5.05 13.96
C ASN A 6 -12.66 -5.38 13.83
N GLY A 7 -11.87 -4.41 13.38
CA GLY A 7 -10.43 -4.58 13.23
C GLY A 7 -10.00 -5.38 11.99
N SER A 8 -10.92 -5.66 11.07
CA SER A 8 -10.64 -6.54 9.93
C SER A 8 -9.57 -5.98 8.98
N ALA A 9 -9.49 -4.65 8.80
CA ALA A 9 -8.48 -4.04 7.96
C ALA A 9 -7.06 -4.26 8.51
N ARG A 10 -6.89 -4.12 9.83
CA ARG A 10 -5.59 -4.39 10.48
C ARG A 10 -5.21 -5.87 10.42
N LYS A 11 -6.18 -6.76 10.62
CA LYS A 11 -5.97 -8.20 10.48
C LYS A 11 -5.55 -8.58 9.07
N PHE A 12 -6.15 -7.95 8.06
CA PHE A 12 -5.74 -8.11 6.67
C PHE A 12 -4.27 -7.73 6.47
N ALA A 13 -3.85 -6.55 6.92
CA ALA A 13 -2.45 -6.11 6.79
C ALA A 13 -1.48 -7.06 7.51
N GLU A 14 -1.86 -7.53 8.70
CA GLU A 14 -1.08 -8.49 9.46
C GLU A 14 -0.96 -9.83 8.74
N GLU A 15 -2.04 -10.33 8.16
CA GLU A 15 -2.02 -11.59 7.41
C GLU A 15 -1.23 -11.47 6.11
N MET A 16 -1.36 -10.36 5.37
CA MET A 16 -0.55 -10.07 4.20
C MET A 16 0.95 -10.14 4.53
N THR A 17 1.32 -9.62 5.69
CA THR A 17 2.71 -9.63 6.15
C THR A 17 3.13 -11.03 6.61
N ALA A 18 2.33 -11.68 7.43
CA ALA A 18 2.65 -12.99 8.01
C ALA A 18 2.76 -14.09 6.94
N ARG A 19 1.96 -14.02 5.88
CA ARG A 19 2.01 -14.99 4.77
C ARG A 19 3.10 -14.70 3.74
N GLY A 20 3.89 -13.65 3.93
CA GLY A 20 4.97 -13.30 3.02
C GLY A 20 4.53 -12.62 1.73
N VAL A 21 3.23 -12.26 1.59
CA VAL A 21 2.73 -11.60 0.38
C VAL A 21 3.35 -10.23 0.19
N VAL A 22 3.52 -9.49 1.28
CA VAL A 22 4.18 -8.17 1.25
C VAL A 22 5.61 -8.28 0.73
N GLN A 23 6.38 -9.26 1.22
CA GLN A 23 7.75 -9.48 0.79
C GLN A 23 7.81 -9.87 -0.68
N ASP A 24 6.89 -10.72 -1.14
CA ASP A 24 6.82 -11.12 -2.55
C ASP A 24 6.51 -9.94 -3.47
N ILE A 25 5.62 -9.04 -3.06
CA ILE A 25 5.32 -7.83 -3.82
C ILE A 25 6.54 -6.90 -3.87
N ARG A 26 7.22 -6.72 -2.75
CA ARG A 26 8.44 -5.91 -2.69
C ARG A 26 9.55 -6.44 -3.57
N ALA A 27 9.57 -7.73 -3.84
CA ALA A 27 10.53 -8.37 -4.72
C ALA A 27 10.17 -8.25 -6.22
N GLU A 28 8.97 -7.78 -6.54
CA GLU A 28 8.57 -7.59 -7.94
C GLU A 28 9.38 -6.46 -8.58
N ALA A 29 9.73 -6.65 -9.86
CA ALA A 29 10.49 -5.65 -10.61
C ALA A 29 9.75 -4.31 -10.66
N GLY A 30 10.44 -3.25 -10.29
CA GLY A 30 9.89 -1.89 -10.30
C GLY A 30 9.12 -1.49 -9.06
N ASN A 31 8.94 -2.37 -8.07
CA ASN A 31 8.35 -1.96 -6.80
C ASN A 31 9.32 -1.07 -6.04
N LEU A 32 8.89 0.12 -5.65
CA LEU A 32 9.66 1.07 -4.85
C LEU A 32 9.25 1.03 -3.38
N ARG A 33 7.98 0.81 -3.11
CA ARG A 33 7.46 0.80 -1.75
C ARG A 33 6.14 0.03 -1.70
N TYR A 34 5.99 -0.80 -0.69
CA TYR A 34 4.73 -1.46 -0.36
C TYR A 34 4.66 -1.55 1.16
N GLU A 35 3.93 -0.64 1.79
CA GLU A 35 4.00 -0.47 3.24
C GLU A 35 2.65 -0.05 3.81
N TYR A 36 2.23 -0.74 4.86
CA TYR A 36 1.00 -0.44 5.57
C TYR A 36 1.23 0.51 6.74
N PHE A 37 0.25 1.38 6.96
CA PHE A 37 0.22 2.31 8.09
C PHE A 37 -1.16 2.28 8.73
N PHE A 38 -1.20 2.50 10.02
CA PHE A 38 -2.46 2.57 10.75
C PHE A 38 -2.77 4.03 11.10
N PRO A 39 -3.90 4.59 10.59
CA PRO A 39 -4.31 5.94 10.98
C PRO A 39 -4.52 6.02 12.51
N ILE A 40 -4.04 7.10 13.10
CA ILE A 40 -4.10 7.26 14.57
C ILE A 40 -5.54 7.29 15.07
N ASN A 41 -6.43 7.96 14.34
CA ASN A 41 -7.80 8.22 14.78
C ASN A 41 -8.84 7.27 14.17
N ASP A 42 -8.41 6.23 13.45
CA ASP A 42 -9.32 5.31 12.79
C ASP A 42 -8.77 3.87 12.87
N THR A 43 -9.37 3.08 13.76
CA THR A 43 -8.96 1.68 13.98
C THR A 43 -9.54 0.72 12.93
N GLU A 44 -10.44 1.21 12.08
CA GLU A 44 -11.13 0.40 11.06
C GLU A 44 -10.55 0.57 9.66
N THR A 45 -9.51 1.38 9.54
CA THR A 45 -8.86 1.66 8.26
C THR A 45 -7.36 1.34 8.32
N VAL A 46 -6.83 0.86 7.20
CA VAL A 46 -5.40 0.70 6.96
C VAL A 46 -5.04 1.50 5.72
N PHE A 47 -3.96 2.24 5.81
CA PHE A 47 -3.40 3.02 4.72
C PHE A 47 -2.21 2.28 4.11
N LEU A 48 -2.20 2.14 2.79
CA LEU A 48 -1.10 1.51 2.06
C LEU A 48 -0.45 2.53 1.14
N ILE A 49 0.87 2.65 1.24
CA ILE A 49 1.66 3.29 0.20
C ILE A 49 2.17 2.20 -0.74
N ASP A 50 1.76 2.25 -1.98
CA ASP A 50 2.02 1.27 -3.03
C ASP A 50 2.66 2.02 -4.20
N SER A 51 3.98 1.98 -4.30
CA SER A 51 4.77 2.84 -5.19
C SER A 51 5.61 2.02 -6.16
N TRP A 52 5.61 2.45 -7.43
CA TRP A 52 6.25 1.74 -8.53
C TRP A 52 7.05 2.70 -9.41
N GLU A 53 8.05 2.18 -10.11
CA GLU A 53 8.91 2.98 -11.00
C GLU A 53 8.13 3.63 -12.13
N ASP A 54 7.18 2.89 -12.73
CA ASP A 54 6.41 3.34 -13.89
C ASP A 54 5.10 2.54 -14.02
N GLN A 55 4.27 2.94 -14.96
CA GLN A 55 3.00 2.27 -15.24
C GLN A 55 3.21 0.82 -15.69
N GLY A 56 4.28 0.53 -16.44
CA GLY A 56 4.58 -0.83 -16.86
C GLY A 56 4.80 -1.78 -15.69
N ALA A 57 5.46 -1.31 -14.64
CA ALA A 57 5.65 -2.09 -13.41
C ALA A 57 4.32 -2.36 -12.69
N ILE A 58 3.43 -1.36 -12.65
CA ILE A 58 2.09 -1.51 -12.09
C ILE A 58 1.29 -2.55 -12.89
N ASP A 59 1.34 -2.47 -14.20
CA ASP A 59 0.62 -3.39 -15.09
C ASP A 59 1.10 -4.83 -14.91
N ARG A 60 2.41 -5.03 -14.77
CA ARG A 60 2.98 -6.36 -14.50
C ARG A 60 2.53 -6.89 -13.14
N HIS A 61 2.48 -6.02 -12.12
CA HIS A 61 1.98 -6.38 -10.80
C HIS A 61 0.51 -6.81 -10.87
N HIS A 62 -0.33 -6.05 -11.56
CA HIS A 62 -1.74 -6.37 -11.73
C HIS A 62 -1.98 -7.68 -12.48
N ALA A 63 -1.06 -8.09 -13.33
CA ALA A 63 -1.10 -9.37 -14.04
C ALA A 63 -0.46 -10.53 -13.27
N SER A 64 0.12 -10.25 -12.09
CA SER A 64 0.84 -11.25 -11.31
C SER A 64 -0.09 -12.14 -10.48
N PRO A 65 0.39 -13.34 -10.06
CA PRO A 65 -0.36 -14.21 -9.15
C PRO A 65 -0.66 -13.57 -7.79
N MET A 66 0.10 -12.55 -7.40
CA MET A 66 -0.12 -11.84 -6.13
C MET A 66 -1.51 -11.22 -6.07
N MET A 67 -2.06 -10.77 -7.20
CA MET A 67 -3.39 -10.16 -7.24
C MET A 67 -4.49 -11.12 -6.80
N THR A 68 -4.37 -12.40 -7.13
CA THR A 68 -5.30 -13.43 -6.65
C THR A 68 -5.27 -13.54 -5.13
N LYS A 69 -4.08 -13.58 -4.55
CA LYS A 69 -3.89 -13.66 -3.09
C LYS A 69 -4.45 -12.44 -2.38
N ILE A 70 -4.18 -11.25 -2.93
CA ILE A 70 -4.70 -9.99 -2.38
C ILE A 70 -6.24 -9.98 -2.43
N ALA A 71 -6.81 -10.36 -3.56
CA ALA A 71 -8.27 -10.38 -3.75
C ALA A 71 -8.95 -11.35 -2.78
N GLU A 72 -8.38 -12.53 -2.58
CA GLU A 72 -8.89 -13.52 -1.62
C GLU A 72 -8.92 -12.97 -0.20
N LEU A 73 -7.84 -12.29 0.22
CA LEU A 73 -7.75 -11.72 1.55
C LEU A 73 -8.68 -10.51 1.72
N ARG A 74 -8.81 -9.66 0.70
CA ARG A 74 -9.78 -8.56 0.74
C ARG A 74 -11.21 -9.07 0.93
N GLU A 75 -11.57 -10.14 0.25
CA GLU A 75 -12.88 -10.75 0.38
C GLU A 75 -13.07 -11.42 1.74
N LYS A 76 -12.05 -12.14 2.20
CA LYS A 76 -12.06 -12.78 3.53
C LYS A 76 -12.39 -11.79 4.64
N TYR A 77 -11.86 -10.59 4.56
CA TYR A 77 -12.02 -9.56 5.59
C TYR A 77 -13.09 -8.53 5.24
N ASP A 78 -13.84 -8.74 4.15
CA ASP A 78 -14.91 -7.86 3.68
C ASP A 78 -14.47 -6.39 3.65
N LEU A 79 -13.38 -6.12 2.92
CA LEU A 79 -12.78 -4.80 2.86
C LEU A 79 -13.29 -3.98 1.69
N HIS A 80 -13.46 -2.70 1.95
CA HIS A 80 -13.73 -1.68 0.93
C HIS A 80 -12.48 -0.85 0.70
N MET A 81 -12.33 -0.32 -0.50
CA MET A 81 -11.12 0.41 -0.89
C MET A 81 -11.43 1.81 -1.40
N LYS A 82 -10.54 2.73 -1.08
CA LYS A 82 -10.44 4.02 -1.75
C LYS A 82 -9.02 4.17 -2.25
N VAL A 83 -8.86 4.52 -3.52
CA VAL A 83 -7.54 4.70 -4.14
C VAL A 83 -7.35 6.16 -4.52
N GLU A 84 -6.20 6.71 -4.14
CA GLU A 84 -5.71 8.00 -4.61
C GLU A 84 -4.37 7.76 -5.28
N ARG A 85 -4.08 8.50 -6.34
CA ARG A 85 -2.84 8.33 -7.08
C ARG A 85 -2.00 9.60 -7.02
N TYR A 86 -0.73 9.42 -6.68
CA TYR A 86 0.23 10.52 -6.54
C TYR A 86 1.47 10.22 -7.37
N VAL A 87 2.16 11.26 -7.76
CA VAL A 87 3.50 11.16 -8.34
C VAL A 87 4.46 11.97 -7.47
N SER A 88 5.72 11.53 -7.42
CA SER A 88 6.77 12.24 -6.70
C SER A 88 7.01 13.61 -7.36
N ASP A 89 7.09 14.64 -6.53
CA ASP A 89 7.48 15.98 -6.96
C ASP A 89 8.90 16.26 -6.48
N ASP A 90 9.85 16.14 -7.41
CA ASP A 90 11.27 16.40 -7.15
C ASP A 90 11.67 17.85 -7.46
N THR A 91 10.66 18.69 -7.80
CA THR A 91 10.88 20.09 -8.21
C THR A 91 10.55 21.09 -7.10
N ALA A 92 10.38 20.61 -5.86
CA ALA A 92 10.10 21.48 -4.72
C ALA A 92 11.17 22.58 -4.57
N PRO A 93 10.77 23.85 -4.30
CA PRO A 93 11.73 24.93 -4.16
C PRO A 93 12.74 24.66 -3.05
N ILE A 94 13.99 25.08 -3.27
CA ILE A 94 15.06 24.89 -2.29
C ILE A 94 14.77 25.60 -0.98
N THR A 95 13.95 26.67 -1.01
CA THR A 95 13.52 27.39 0.18
C THR A 95 12.70 26.53 1.14
N ASP A 96 12.08 25.47 0.65
CA ASP A 96 11.35 24.53 1.51
C ASP A 96 12.28 23.80 2.48
N GLN A 97 13.57 23.73 2.15
CA GLN A 97 14.58 23.11 3.01
C GLN A 97 14.72 23.83 4.37
N GLU A 98 14.38 25.12 4.44
CA GLU A 98 14.42 25.88 5.68
C GLU A 98 13.48 25.34 6.76
N PHE A 99 12.42 24.66 6.35
CA PHE A 99 11.40 24.10 7.23
C PHE A 99 11.64 22.63 7.60
N ILE A 100 12.71 22.05 7.07
CA ILE A 100 13.09 20.66 7.35
C ILE A 100 14.10 20.66 8.49
N ARG A 101 13.74 20.00 9.59
CA ARG A 101 14.64 19.84 10.73
C ARG A 101 15.40 18.53 10.58
N ASN A 102 16.72 18.64 10.42
CA ASN A 102 17.60 17.48 10.35
C ASN A 102 18.15 17.07 11.73
#